data_91ffafbcf201366ead0cac8bdf151cc9
#
_entry.id   91ffafbcf201366ead0cac8bdf151cc9
#
_cell.length_a   1.000
_cell.length_b   1.000
_cell.length_c   1.000
_cell.angle_alpha   90.00
_cell.angle_beta   90.00
_cell.angle_gamma   90.00
#
_symmetry.space_group_name_H-M   'P 1'
#
loop_
_entity.id
_entity.type
_entity.pdbx_description
1 polymer ?
#
loop_
_entity_poly.entity_id
_entity_poly.type
_entity_poly.pdbx_seq_one_letter_code
_entity_poly.pdbx_strand_id
1 'polypeptide(L)'
;MSRSGKDPIKRVRKAKKRTASSTRWLERQLNDPYVRQAKADGYRSRAAYKLIELDDRFGLIRGSTRVVDLGITPGGWSQVVRKLAPKATVVGIDLLETEPIEGVTIFQMDFMDDAAPTALEEALGGPADLVMSDMAANTVGHKQTDHLRTMGLVEAAAWFAVENLTESGAFVAKVLAGGTDDDLLKLLKKHFKSVKHAKPPASRKGSSEWYVVAQKFKGRSD
;
A
#
# COMPACT_ATOMS: atom_id res chain seq x y z
N MET A 1 18.77 35.17 -9.02
CA MET A 1 18.78 34.52 -7.68
C MET A 1 17.34 34.49 -7.16
N SER A 2 16.65 33.40 -7.36
CA SER A 2 15.24 33.22 -6.90
C SER A 2 15.26 32.75 -5.46
N ARG A 3 14.72 33.55 -4.55
CA ARG A 3 14.52 33.18 -3.15
C ARG A 3 13.47 32.06 -3.08
N SER A 4 13.88 30.84 -2.73
CA SER A 4 13.00 29.73 -2.34
C SER A 4 12.21 30.15 -1.08
N GLY A 5 11.05 30.76 -1.30
CA GLY A 5 10.11 31.10 -0.24
C GLY A 5 9.49 29.82 0.30
N LYS A 6 9.83 29.43 1.54
CA LYS A 6 9.07 28.41 2.27
C LYS A 6 7.64 28.92 2.44
N ASP A 7 6.67 28.19 1.91
CA ASP A 7 5.25 28.48 2.14
C ASP A 7 4.95 28.63 3.65
N PRO A 8 4.14 29.61 4.05
CA PRO A 8 3.81 29.83 5.45
C PRO A 8 3.09 28.61 6.03
N ILE A 9 3.50 28.19 7.24
CA ILE A 9 2.90 27.05 7.96
C ILE A 9 1.41 27.32 8.21
N LYS A 10 0.54 26.51 7.64
CA LYS A 10 -0.91 26.58 7.83
C LYS A 10 -1.29 26.02 9.20
N ARG A 11 -1.94 26.83 10.04
CA ARG A 11 -2.48 26.41 11.34
C ARG A 11 -3.97 26.09 11.25
N VAL A 12 -4.41 25.12 12.08
CA VAL A 12 -5.82 24.71 12.12
C VAL A 12 -6.67 25.83 12.73
N ARG A 13 -7.66 26.31 11.98
CA ARG A 13 -8.69 27.22 12.52
C ARG A 13 -9.58 26.42 13.51
N LYS A 14 -9.91 26.99 14.67
CA LYS A 14 -10.69 26.34 15.74
C LYS A 14 -10.00 25.16 16.47
N ALA A 15 -8.69 25.24 16.69
CA ALA A 15 -7.91 24.23 17.46
C ALA A 15 -8.49 23.98 18.88
N LYS A 16 -9.07 25.00 19.53
CA LYS A 16 -9.66 24.92 20.90
C LYS A 16 -10.82 23.92 21.05
N LYS A 17 -11.44 23.46 19.96
CA LYS A 17 -12.55 22.49 19.98
C LYS A 17 -12.11 21.04 19.69
N ARG A 18 -10.82 20.76 19.57
CA ARG A 18 -10.27 19.47 19.14
C ARG A 18 -9.22 18.98 20.14
N THR A 19 -8.99 17.66 20.16
CA THR A 19 -7.87 17.11 20.94
C THR A 19 -6.52 17.56 20.37
N ALA A 20 -5.50 17.64 21.20
CA ALA A 20 -4.14 18.00 20.77
C ALA A 20 -3.60 17.04 19.69
N SER A 21 -3.98 15.76 19.75
CA SER A 21 -3.63 14.74 18.75
C SER A 21 -4.28 15.04 17.39
N SER A 22 -5.59 15.29 17.37
CA SER A 22 -6.35 15.63 16.17
C SER A 22 -5.84 16.94 15.53
N THR A 23 -5.51 17.94 16.33
CA THR A 23 -4.95 19.21 15.85
C THR A 23 -3.59 19.01 15.19
N ARG A 24 -2.68 18.27 15.83
CA ARG A 24 -1.35 17.94 15.25
C ARG A 24 -1.46 17.11 13.97
N TRP A 25 -2.42 16.19 13.89
CA TRP A 25 -2.66 15.40 12.69
C TRP A 25 -3.11 16.31 11.53
N LEU A 26 -4.10 17.18 11.76
CA LEU A 26 -4.59 18.10 10.74
C LEU A 26 -3.51 19.09 10.27
N GLU A 27 -2.72 19.65 11.18
CA GLU A 27 -1.62 20.56 10.82
C GLU A 27 -0.58 19.84 9.96
N ARG A 28 -0.25 18.59 10.28
CA ARG A 28 0.62 17.76 9.43
C ARG A 28 0.02 17.55 8.05
N GLN A 29 -1.29 17.26 7.94
CA GLN A 29 -1.96 17.08 6.64
C GLN A 29 -1.95 18.37 5.82
N LEU A 30 -2.26 19.51 6.43
CA LEU A 30 -2.31 20.82 5.74
C LEU A 30 -0.94 21.29 5.22
N ASN A 31 0.14 20.89 5.89
CA ASN A 31 1.50 21.29 5.55
C ASN A 31 2.30 20.22 4.79
N ASP A 32 1.71 19.07 4.52
CA ASP A 32 2.34 17.99 3.79
C ASP A 32 2.34 18.31 2.27
N PRO A 33 3.51 18.44 1.63
CA PRO A 33 3.59 18.76 0.21
C PRO A 33 2.95 17.68 -0.67
N TYR A 34 3.06 16.39 -0.29
CA TYR A 34 2.45 15.29 -1.04
C TYR A 34 0.93 15.30 -0.96
N VAL A 35 0.33 15.80 0.14
CA VAL A 35 -1.13 15.97 0.22
C VAL A 35 -1.61 17.02 -0.77
N ARG A 36 -0.90 18.15 -0.87
CA ARG A 36 -1.23 19.21 -1.83
C ARG A 36 -1.06 18.75 -3.26
N GLN A 37 0.04 18.06 -3.53
CA GLN A 37 0.34 17.54 -4.85
C GLN A 37 -0.66 16.45 -5.26
N ALA A 38 -1.02 15.52 -4.37
CA ALA A 38 -2.04 14.51 -4.63
C ALA A 38 -3.36 15.14 -5.08
N LYS A 39 -3.78 16.20 -4.39
CA LYS A 39 -4.98 16.94 -4.77
C LYS A 39 -4.86 17.62 -6.14
N ALA A 40 -3.69 18.18 -6.46
CA ALA A 40 -3.44 18.82 -7.75
C ALA A 40 -3.42 17.80 -8.90
N ASP A 41 -2.86 16.60 -8.68
CA ASP A 41 -2.71 15.54 -9.67
C ASP A 41 -3.93 14.61 -9.74
N GLY A 42 -4.99 14.88 -8.93
CA GLY A 42 -6.24 14.12 -8.91
C GLY A 42 -6.16 12.79 -8.17
N TYR A 43 -5.13 12.57 -7.34
CA TYR A 43 -5.05 11.40 -6.49
C TYR A 43 -5.85 11.57 -5.19
N ARG A 44 -6.53 10.51 -4.76
CA ARG A 44 -7.33 10.48 -3.53
C ARG A 44 -6.50 10.58 -2.26
N SER A 45 -5.23 10.16 -2.32
CA SER A 45 -4.34 10.22 -1.18
C SER A 45 -2.89 10.43 -1.57
N ARG A 46 -2.09 10.95 -0.64
CA ARG A 46 -0.65 11.05 -0.77
C ARG A 46 0.05 9.68 -0.92
N ALA A 47 -0.63 8.59 -0.54
CA ALA A 47 -0.10 7.23 -0.67
C ALA A 47 0.21 6.87 -2.13
N ALA A 48 -0.46 7.49 -3.10
CA ALA A 48 -0.16 7.33 -4.51
C ALA A 48 1.33 7.52 -4.83
N TYR A 49 1.98 8.54 -4.24
CA TYR A 49 3.40 8.80 -4.48
C TYR A 49 4.34 7.75 -3.91
N LYS A 50 3.93 7.04 -2.85
CA LYS A 50 4.71 5.92 -2.34
C LYS A 50 4.82 4.82 -3.40
N LEU A 51 3.69 4.48 -4.04
CA LEU A 51 3.68 3.48 -5.11
C LEU A 51 4.41 3.99 -6.36
N ILE A 52 4.24 5.25 -6.75
CA ILE A 52 4.97 5.85 -7.88
C ILE A 52 6.48 5.72 -7.65
N GLU A 53 7.00 6.14 -6.48
CA GLU A 53 8.41 6.09 -6.14
C GLU A 53 8.95 4.64 -6.00
N LEU A 54 8.10 3.70 -5.57
CA LEU A 54 8.43 2.27 -5.57
C LEU A 54 8.46 1.73 -7.00
N ASP A 55 7.51 2.11 -7.86
CA ASP A 55 7.49 1.69 -9.26
C ASP A 55 8.65 2.27 -10.05
N ASP A 56 9.00 3.55 -9.88
CA ASP A 56 10.17 4.18 -10.49
C ASP A 56 11.46 3.43 -10.17
N ARG A 57 11.57 2.88 -8.96
CA ARG A 57 12.77 2.16 -8.51
C ARG A 57 12.79 0.70 -8.90
N PHE A 58 11.64 0.03 -8.93
CA PHE A 58 11.55 -1.41 -9.04
C PHE A 58 10.84 -1.91 -10.30
N GLY A 59 10.10 -1.05 -11.02
CA GLY A 59 9.36 -1.41 -12.23
C GLY A 59 8.27 -2.43 -11.96
N LEU A 60 7.34 -2.13 -11.04
CA LEU A 60 6.36 -3.08 -10.54
C LEU A 60 5.11 -3.20 -11.41
N ILE A 61 4.68 -2.08 -12.03
CA ILE A 61 3.34 -1.96 -12.61
C ILE A 61 3.35 -2.15 -14.12
N ARG A 62 4.38 -1.61 -14.79
CA ARG A 62 4.40 -1.61 -16.26
C ARG A 62 4.41 -3.02 -16.82
N GLY A 63 3.42 -3.33 -17.66
CA GLY A 63 3.24 -4.65 -18.25
C GLY A 63 2.35 -5.60 -17.43
N SER A 64 1.93 -5.21 -16.24
CA SER A 64 0.96 -5.99 -15.46
C SER A 64 -0.40 -6.01 -16.16
N THR A 65 -1.03 -7.19 -16.18
CA THR A 65 -2.36 -7.41 -16.72
C THR A 65 -3.39 -7.66 -15.61
N ARG A 66 -2.96 -8.15 -14.46
CA ARG A 66 -3.79 -8.44 -13.28
C ARG A 66 -3.11 -7.97 -12.01
N VAL A 67 -3.79 -7.12 -11.25
CA VAL A 67 -3.24 -6.49 -10.04
C VAL A 67 -4.23 -6.59 -8.90
N VAL A 68 -3.75 -6.97 -7.73
CA VAL A 68 -4.52 -6.99 -6.48
C VAL A 68 -4.03 -5.89 -5.54
N ASP A 69 -4.97 -5.11 -4.98
CA ASP A 69 -4.73 -4.00 -4.03
C ASP A 69 -5.38 -4.34 -2.67
N LEU A 70 -4.57 -4.82 -1.73
CA LEU A 70 -4.99 -5.17 -0.38
C LEU A 70 -4.88 -3.95 0.54
N GLY A 71 -6.02 -3.51 1.08
CA GLY A 71 -6.12 -2.23 1.79
C GLY A 71 -6.27 -1.06 0.83
N ILE A 72 -7.17 -1.20 -0.15
CA ILE A 72 -7.33 -0.25 -1.25
C ILE A 72 -7.71 1.16 -0.80
N THR A 73 -8.42 1.34 0.31
CA THR A 73 -8.95 2.64 0.74
C THR A 73 -7.86 3.68 1.00
N PRO A 74 -7.95 4.88 0.44
CA PRO A 74 -9.05 5.45 -0.37
C PRO A 74 -8.90 5.23 -1.89
N GLY A 75 -7.93 4.43 -2.36
CA GLY A 75 -7.75 4.05 -3.75
C GLY A 75 -6.59 4.74 -4.48
N GLY A 76 -5.70 5.38 -3.76
CA GLY A 76 -4.56 6.09 -4.37
C GLY A 76 -3.63 5.17 -5.16
N TRP A 77 -3.37 3.95 -4.69
CA TRP A 77 -2.53 2.97 -5.37
C TRP A 77 -3.20 2.43 -6.63
N SER A 78 -4.46 2.04 -6.53
CA SER A 78 -5.24 1.61 -7.70
C SER A 78 -5.35 2.70 -8.76
N GLN A 79 -5.45 3.99 -8.40
CA GLN A 79 -5.40 5.09 -9.36
C GLN A 79 -4.06 5.15 -10.11
N VAL A 80 -2.93 4.90 -9.43
CA VAL A 80 -1.60 4.84 -10.06
C VAL A 80 -1.55 3.67 -11.05
N VAL A 81 -2.01 2.48 -10.63
CA VAL A 81 -2.06 1.31 -11.52
C VAL A 81 -2.90 1.61 -12.77
N ARG A 82 -4.09 2.20 -12.61
CA ARG A 82 -4.96 2.54 -13.75
C ARG A 82 -4.32 3.53 -14.72
N LYS A 83 -3.46 4.44 -14.23
CA LYS A 83 -2.71 5.37 -15.11
C LYS A 83 -1.56 4.68 -15.85
N LEU A 84 -0.82 3.77 -15.19
CA LEU A 84 0.39 3.16 -15.74
C LEU A 84 0.12 1.87 -16.52
N ALA A 85 -0.94 1.14 -16.16
CA ALA A 85 -1.40 -0.07 -16.80
C ALA A 85 -2.93 0.00 -17.04
N PRO A 86 -3.41 0.87 -17.96
CA PRO A 86 -4.84 1.15 -18.14
C PRO A 86 -5.67 -0.05 -18.60
N LYS A 87 -5.04 -1.09 -19.12
CA LYS A 87 -5.71 -2.33 -19.56
C LYS A 87 -5.70 -3.43 -18.48
N ALA A 88 -5.03 -3.21 -17.35
CA ALA A 88 -4.98 -4.21 -16.30
C ALA A 88 -6.35 -4.41 -15.65
N THR A 89 -6.69 -5.65 -15.34
CA THR A 89 -7.75 -5.98 -14.38
C THR A 89 -7.23 -5.64 -12.98
N VAL A 90 -7.91 -4.77 -12.27
CA VAL A 90 -7.53 -4.35 -10.91
C VAL A 90 -8.64 -4.74 -9.96
N VAL A 91 -8.30 -5.48 -8.93
CA VAL A 91 -9.22 -5.91 -7.88
C VAL A 91 -8.68 -5.45 -6.53
N GLY A 92 -9.52 -4.83 -5.71
CA GLY A 92 -9.13 -4.35 -4.41
C GLY A 92 -10.09 -4.75 -3.30
N ILE A 93 -9.58 -4.80 -2.08
CA ILE A 93 -10.33 -5.16 -0.88
C ILE A 93 -9.96 -4.24 0.28
N ASP A 94 -10.95 -3.84 1.07
CA ASP A 94 -10.77 -3.08 2.32
C ASP A 94 -11.96 -3.31 3.25
N LEU A 95 -11.72 -3.17 4.55
CA LEU A 95 -12.78 -3.10 5.57
C LEU A 95 -13.66 -1.87 5.40
N LEU A 96 -13.06 -0.79 4.94
CA LEU A 96 -13.73 0.50 4.77
C LEU A 96 -14.34 0.61 3.39
N GLU A 97 -15.49 1.27 3.33
CA GLU A 97 -16.09 1.64 2.06
C GLU A 97 -15.12 2.52 1.24
N THR A 98 -14.99 2.18 -0.04
CA THR A 98 -14.14 2.92 -0.97
C THR A 98 -14.99 3.43 -2.12
N GLU A 99 -14.93 4.72 -2.39
CA GLU A 99 -15.57 5.32 -3.55
C GLU A 99 -15.16 4.59 -4.84
N PRO A 100 -16.09 4.32 -5.78
CA PRO A 100 -15.79 3.61 -7.02
C PRO A 100 -14.64 4.23 -7.80
N ILE A 101 -13.77 3.38 -8.37
CA ILE A 101 -12.69 3.76 -9.27
C ILE A 101 -12.95 3.10 -10.60
N GLU A 102 -12.91 3.87 -11.68
CA GLU A 102 -13.16 3.36 -13.02
C GLU A 102 -12.19 2.21 -13.39
N GLY A 103 -12.76 1.07 -13.77
CA GLY A 103 -12.01 -0.12 -14.14
C GLY A 103 -11.36 -0.85 -12.97
N VAL A 104 -11.85 -0.66 -11.74
CA VAL A 104 -11.42 -1.39 -10.54
C VAL A 104 -12.61 -2.06 -9.90
N THR A 105 -12.52 -3.36 -9.65
CA THR A 105 -13.48 -4.11 -8.82
C THR A 105 -13.09 -3.96 -7.36
N ILE A 106 -14.03 -3.56 -6.50
CA ILE A 106 -13.74 -3.26 -5.09
C ILE A 106 -14.66 -4.08 -4.21
N PHE A 107 -14.09 -4.80 -3.26
CA PHE A 107 -14.80 -5.53 -2.20
C PHE A 107 -14.68 -4.78 -0.88
N GLN A 108 -15.82 -4.52 -0.23
CA GLN A 108 -15.85 -4.09 1.16
C GLN A 108 -15.97 -5.34 2.03
N MET A 109 -14.83 -5.87 2.48
CA MET A 109 -14.73 -7.14 3.21
C MET A 109 -13.45 -7.18 4.04
N ASP A 110 -13.43 -7.95 5.12
CA ASP A 110 -12.19 -8.24 5.83
C ASP A 110 -11.33 -9.20 5.00
N PHE A 111 -10.10 -8.79 4.71
CA PHE A 111 -9.16 -9.65 4.00
C PHE A 111 -8.83 -10.94 4.77
N MET A 112 -9.01 -10.93 6.10
CA MET A 112 -8.80 -12.11 6.95
C MET A 112 -10.00 -13.08 6.97
N ASP A 113 -11.11 -12.75 6.31
CA ASP A 113 -12.24 -13.66 6.13
C ASP A 113 -11.88 -14.78 5.15
N ASP A 114 -12.30 -16.02 5.45
CA ASP A 114 -12.04 -17.21 4.61
C ASP A 114 -12.57 -17.05 3.17
N ALA A 115 -13.59 -16.24 2.96
CA ALA A 115 -14.16 -15.98 1.64
C ALA A 115 -13.36 -14.94 0.80
N ALA A 116 -12.48 -14.16 1.42
CA ALA A 116 -11.79 -13.07 0.73
C ALA A 116 -10.86 -13.54 -0.40
N PRO A 117 -10.01 -14.59 -0.21
CA PRO A 117 -9.15 -15.08 -1.30
C PRO A 117 -9.96 -15.52 -2.53
N THR A 118 -11.02 -16.32 -2.32
CA THR A 118 -11.87 -16.80 -3.43
C THR A 118 -12.53 -15.64 -4.17
N ALA A 119 -13.08 -14.65 -3.47
CA ALA A 119 -13.71 -13.49 -4.10
C ALA A 119 -12.71 -12.69 -4.96
N LEU A 120 -11.48 -12.52 -4.47
CA LEU A 120 -10.42 -11.83 -5.21
C LEU A 120 -9.98 -12.62 -6.45
N GLU A 121 -9.79 -13.94 -6.32
CA GLU A 121 -9.38 -14.84 -7.41
C GLU A 121 -10.42 -14.87 -8.53
N GLU A 122 -11.70 -15.05 -8.20
CA GLU A 122 -12.80 -15.05 -9.16
C GLU A 122 -12.90 -13.72 -9.92
N ALA A 123 -12.83 -12.59 -9.22
CA ALA A 123 -12.91 -11.28 -9.83
C ALA A 123 -11.68 -10.95 -10.71
N LEU A 124 -10.50 -11.48 -10.34
CA LEU A 124 -9.27 -11.28 -11.10
C LEU A 124 -9.22 -12.12 -12.38
N GLY A 125 -9.89 -13.27 -12.40
CA GLY A 125 -9.99 -14.16 -13.55
C GLY A 125 -8.68 -14.83 -13.95
N GLY A 126 -7.78 -15.04 -13.00
CA GLY A 126 -6.50 -15.73 -13.18
C GLY A 126 -5.40 -15.17 -12.25
N PRO A 127 -4.19 -15.74 -12.33
CA PRO A 127 -3.11 -15.34 -11.43
C PRO A 127 -2.68 -13.88 -11.63
N ALA A 128 -2.25 -13.24 -10.53
CA ALA A 128 -1.84 -11.84 -10.50
C ALA A 128 -0.40 -11.65 -11.00
N ASP A 129 -0.12 -10.54 -11.67
CA ASP A 129 1.24 -10.11 -11.97
C ASP A 129 1.83 -9.29 -10.81
N LEU A 130 0.95 -8.61 -10.07
CA LEU A 130 1.32 -7.79 -8.93
C LEU A 130 0.28 -7.93 -7.80
N VAL A 131 0.74 -8.28 -6.63
CA VAL A 131 -0.01 -8.15 -5.38
C VAL A 131 0.62 -7.04 -4.56
N MET A 132 -0.17 -6.03 -4.21
CA MET A 132 0.28 -4.90 -3.41
C MET A 132 -0.57 -4.73 -2.15
N SER A 133 0.06 -4.31 -1.04
CA SER A 133 -0.61 -4.12 0.24
C SER A 133 -0.12 -2.86 0.96
N ASP A 134 -1.02 -1.90 1.15
CA ASP A 134 -0.81 -0.77 2.08
C ASP A 134 -1.64 -0.93 3.37
N MET A 135 -2.09 -2.17 3.68
CA MET A 135 -2.85 -2.48 4.89
C MET A 135 -2.07 -2.08 6.14
N ALA A 136 -2.79 -1.64 7.15
CA ALA A 136 -2.29 -1.42 8.49
C ALA A 136 -3.36 -1.78 9.49
N ALA A 137 -2.99 -2.45 10.57
CA ALA A 137 -3.91 -2.68 11.66
C ALA A 137 -4.36 -1.36 12.29
N ASN A 138 -5.64 -1.28 12.68
CA ASN A 138 -6.13 -0.16 13.46
C ASN A 138 -5.34 -0.07 14.77
N THR A 139 -4.74 1.10 15.03
CA THR A 139 -3.93 1.32 16.21
C THR A 139 -4.80 1.33 17.46
N VAL A 140 -4.49 0.46 18.41
CA VAL A 140 -5.10 0.45 19.75
C VAL A 140 -4.30 1.26 20.75
N GLY A 141 -3.16 1.84 20.32
CA GLY A 141 -2.28 2.68 21.14
C GLY A 141 -1.20 1.90 21.90
N HIS A 142 -1.16 0.58 21.78
CA HIS A 142 -0.13 -0.27 22.37
C HIS A 142 0.83 -0.73 21.25
N LYS A 143 2.04 -0.18 21.20
CA LYS A 143 2.98 -0.36 20.08
C LYS A 143 3.25 -1.82 19.72
N GLN A 144 3.42 -2.68 20.70
CA GLN A 144 3.72 -4.10 20.47
C GLN A 144 2.53 -4.85 19.87
N THR A 145 1.32 -4.58 20.37
CA THR A 145 0.09 -5.17 19.84
C THR A 145 -0.19 -4.68 18.42
N ASP A 146 -0.04 -3.37 18.18
CA ASP A 146 -0.24 -2.77 16.87
C ASP A 146 0.77 -3.34 15.85
N HIS A 147 2.01 -3.58 16.30
CA HIS A 147 3.05 -4.21 15.51
C HIS A 147 2.68 -5.65 15.12
N LEU A 148 2.34 -6.50 16.08
CA LEU A 148 1.96 -7.91 15.85
C LEU A 148 0.75 -8.03 14.91
N ARG A 149 -0.26 -7.19 15.09
CA ARG A 149 -1.44 -7.18 14.21
C ARG A 149 -1.09 -6.77 12.78
N THR A 150 -0.22 -5.77 12.62
CA THR A 150 0.24 -5.36 11.28
C THR A 150 1.07 -6.46 10.63
N MET A 151 1.92 -7.15 11.40
CA MET A 151 2.72 -8.27 10.88
C MET A 151 1.82 -9.41 10.39
N GLY A 152 0.78 -9.79 11.16
CA GLY A 152 -0.17 -10.82 10.72
C GLY A 152 -0.85 -10.49 9.38
N LEU A 153 -1.19 -9.20 9.15
CA LEU A 153 -1.74 -8.77 7.86
C LEU A 153 -0.73 -8.90 6.72
N VAL A 154 0.54 -8.56 6.97
CA VAL A 154 1.60 -8.67 5.95
C VAL A 154 1.89 -10.13 5.63
N GLU A 155 1.92 -11.00 6.62
CA GLU A 155 2.09 -12.45 6.44
C GLU A 155 0.96 -13.06 5.63
N ALA A 156 -0.30 -12.73 5.97
CA ALA A 156 -1.46 -13.18 5.21
C ALA A 156 -1.41 -12.68 3.76
N ALA A 157 -1.02 -11.42 3.54
CA ALA A 157 -0.83 -10.87 2.20
C ALA A 157 0.30 -11.58 1.42
N ALA A 158 1.39 -11.95 2.09
CA ALA A 158 2.50 -12.67 1.49
C ALA A 158 2.11 -14.11 1.09
N TRP A 159 1.35 -14.80 1.93
CA TRP A 159 0.80 -16.12 1.59
C TRP A 159 -0.18 -16.04 0.43
N PHE A 160 -1.10 -15.10 0.44
CA PHE A 160 -1.98 -14.84 -0.71
C PHE A 160 -1.20 -14.61 -1.99
N ALA A 161 -0.11 -13.82 -1.93
CA ALA A 161 0.75 -13.56 -3.08
C ALA A 161 1.46 -14.83 -3.58
N VAL A 162 1.96 -15.68 -2.68
CA VAL A 162 2.59 -16.97 -3.04
C VAL A 162 1.60 -17.91 -3.72
N GLU A 163 0.33 -17.88 -3.31
CA GLU A 163 -0.70 -18.74 -3.88
C GLU A 163 -1.26 -18.21 -5.21
N ASN A 164 -1.20 -16.89 -5.43
CA ASN A 164 -1.94 -16.25 -6.51
C ASN A 164 -1.08 -15.55 -7.56
N LEU A 165 0.24 -15.49 -7.40
CA LEU A 165 1.11 -14.85 -8.39
C LEU A 165 1.42 -15.76 -9.59
N THR A 166 1.50 -15.14 -10.76
CA THR A 166 2.12 -15.75 -11.94
C THR A 166 3.63 -15.86 -11.75
N GLU A 167 4.31 -16.75 -12.47
CA GLU A 167 5.77 -16.75 -12.54
C GLU A 167 6.31 -15.37 -12.92
N SER A 168 7.40 -14.98 -12.27
CA SER A 168 8.00 -13.64 -12.40
C SER A 168 7.16 -12.48 -11.82
N GLY A 169 5.99 -12.75 -11.27
CA GLY A 169 5.16 -11.76 -10.57
C GLY A 169 5.88 -11.10 -9.40
N ALA A 170 5.26 -10.03 -8.88
CA ALA A 170 5.83 -9.23 -7.80
C ALA A 170 4.85 -9.05 -6.64
N PHE A 171 5.42 -8.92 -5.45
CA PHE A 171 4.70 -8.60 -4.22
C PHE A 171 5.33 -7.35 -3.58
N VAL A 172 4.51 -6.41 -3.17
CA VAL A 172 4.92 -5.23 -2.40
C VAL A 172 4.00 -5.02 -1.22
N ALA A 173 4.55 -4.89 -0.03
CA ALA A 173 3.74 -4.67 1.17
C ALA A 173 4.38 -3.69 2.13
N LYS A 174 3.52 -2.91 2.80
CA LYS A 174 3.93 -2.06 3.91
C LYS A 174 4.32 -2.91 5.11
N VAL A 175 5.48 -2.59 5.68
CA VAL A 175 6.00 -3.16 6.92
C VAL A 175 6.41 -2.04 7.88
N LEU A 176 6.56 -2.35 9.15
CA LEU A 176 7.07 -1.39 10.12
C LEU A 176 8.57 -1.58 10.34
N ALA A 177 9.30 -0.50 10.62
CA ALA A 177 10.73 -0.54 10.92
C ALA A 177 11.02 -1.51 12.08
N GLY A 178 11.94 -2.44 11.88
CA GLY A 178 12.25 -3.51 12.84
C GLY A 178 11.28 -4.69 12.78
N GLY A 179 10.35 -4.69 11.82
CA GLY A 179 9.23 -5.60 11.78
C GLY A 179 9.12 -6.48 10.55
N THR A 180 10.19 -6.75 9.83
CA THR A 180 10.21 -7.98 9.04
C THR A 180 10.69 -9.07 9.95
N ASP A 181 9.76 -9.89 10.41
CA ASP A 181 10.06 -11.12 11.11
C ASP A 181 10.97 -11.99 10.22
N ASP A 182 11.89 -12.70 10.82
CA ASP A 182 12.76 -13.64 10.11
C ASP A 182 11.97 -14.65 9.29
N ASP A 183 10.77 -15.02 9.75
CA ASP A 183 9.91 -15.99 9.09
C ASP A 183 9.25 -15.42 7.82
N LEU A 184 8.76 -14.18 7.83
CA LEU A 184 8.32 -13.50 6.62
C LEU A 184 9.44 -13.37 5.59
N LEU A 185 10.66 -13.01 6.05
CA LEU A 185 11.83 -12.92 5.14
C LEU A 185 12.23 -14.27 4.57
N LYS A 186 12.18 -15.36 5.37
CA LYS A 186 12.44 -16.72 4.91
C LYS A 186 11.40 -17.13 3.85
N LEU A 187 10.10 -16.88 4.12
CA LEU A 187 9.02 -17.14 3.19
C LEU A 187 9.28 -16.43 1.85
N LEU A 188 9.49 -15.11 1.89
CA LEU A 188 9.71 -14.34 0.66
C LEU A 188 10.97 -14.75 -0.09
N LYS A 189 12.10 -15.01 0.60
CA LYS A 189 13.36 -15.48 -0.04
C LYS A 189 13.22 -16.87 -0.63
N LYS A 190 12.41 -17.75 -0.03
CA LYS A 190 12.09 -19.06 -0.59
C LYS A 190 11.41 -18.94 -1.94
N HIS A 191 10.41 -18.05 -2.05
CA HIS A 191 9.52 -17.98 -3.22
C HIS A 191 9.89 -16.92 -4.26
N PHE A 192 10.74 -15.94 -3.93
CA PHE A 192 11.13 -14.86 -4.85
C PHE A 192 12.64 -14.84 -5.08
N LYS A 193 13.07 -14.42 -6.29
CA LYS A 193 14.49 -14.27 -6.63
C LYS A 193 15.11 -13.01 -6.01
N SER A 194 14.31 -11.97 -5.75
CA SER A 194 14.77 -10.72 -5.17
C SER A 194 13.83 -10.26 -4.07
N VAL A 195 14.35 -9.99 -2.89
CA VAL A 195 13.61 -9.40 -1.76
C VAL A 195 14.40 -8.20 -1.26
N LYS A 196 13.78 -7.03 -1.28
CA LYS A 196 14.43 -5.77 -0.87
C LYS A 196 13.50 -4.97 0.03
N HIS A 197 14.09 -4.18 0.93
CA HIS A 197 13.38 -3.17 1.70
C HIS A 197 13.57 -1.80 1.07
N ALA A 198 12.51 -1.00 1.09
CA ALA A 198 12.54 0.35 0.59
C ALA A 198 11.73 1.29 1.49
N LYS A 199 12.22 2.51 1.62
CA LYS A 199 11.46 3.61 2.22
C LYS A 199 11.35 4.70 1.16
N PRO A 200 10.21 4.80 0.47
CA PRO A 200 10.03 5.82 -0.55
C PRO A 200 10.09 7.22 0.09
N PRO A 201 10.62 8.25 -0.59
CA PRO A 201 10.65 9.63 -0.12
C PRO A 201 9.29 10.17 0.33
N ALA A 202 8.22 9.72 -0.31
CA ALA A 202 6.86 10.03 0.09
C ALA A 202 6.47 9.47 1.48
N SER A 203 7.18 8.47 2.02
CA SER A 203 7.01 8.07 3.42
C SER A 203 7.54 9.16 4.36
N ARG A 204 6.76 9.51 5.38
CA ARG A 204 7.19 10.56 6.33
C ARG A 204 8.49 10.16 7.03
N LYS A 205 9.44 11.09 7.15
CA LYS A 205 10.76 10.85 7.78
C LYS A 205 10.67 10.25 9.19
N GLY A 206 9.71 10.69 10.00
CA GLY A 206 9.46 10.20 11.37
C GLY A 206 8.55 8.99 11.48
N SER A 207 8.11 8.40 10.37
CA SER A 207 7.28 7.20 10.33
C SER A 207 8.15 5.95 10.41
N SER A 208 7.69 4.94 11.14
CA SER A 208 8.28 3.59 11.12
C SER A 208 7.93 2.79 9.85
N GLU A 209 7.20 3.38 8.92
CA GLU A 209 6.72 2.74 7.70
C GLU A 209 7.85 2.49 6.69
N TRP A 210 7.96 1.26 6.25
CA TRP A 210 8.82 0.76 5.19
C TRP A 210 8.00 -0.11 4.24
N TYR A 211 8.62 -0.56 3.17
CA TYR A 211 8.03 -1.52 2.23
C TYR A 211 8.99 -2.68 2.00
N VAL A 212 8.45 -3.89 1.98
CA VAL A 212 9.13 -5.04 1.41
C VAL A 212 8.70 -5.16 -0.05
N VAL A 213 9.67 -5.35 -0.93
CA VAL A 213 9.47 -5.56 -2.38
C VAL A 213 10.09 -6.87 -2.75
N ALA A 214 9.26 -7.84 -3.11
CA ALA A 214 9.67 -9.18 -3.55
C ALA A 214 9.32 -9.34 -5.03
N GLN A 215 10.31 -9.68 -5.85
CA GLN A 215 10.17 -9.74 -7.31
C GLN A 215 10.68 -11.05 -7.89
N LYS A 216 10.18 -11.36 -9.08
CA LYS A 216 10.53 -12.57 -9.81
C LYS A 216 10.13 -13.81 -9.01
N PHE A 217 8.83 -13.94 -8.78
CA PHE A 217 8.25 -15.13 -8.18
C PHE A 217 8.71 -16.37 -8.93
N LYS A 218 9.14 -17.40 -8.21
CA LYS A 218 9.76 -18.62 -8.76
C LYS A 218 8.74 -19.67 -9.25
N GLY A 219 7.46 -19.40 -9.00
CA GLY A 219 6.42 -20.40 -9.13
C GLY A 219 6.20 -21.15 -7.80
N ARG A 220 5.13 -21.92 -7.75
CA ARG A 220 4.89 -22.85 -6.64
C ARG A 220 5.90 -23.99 -6.75
N SER A 221 6.71 -24.17 -5.71
CA SER A 221 7.49 -25.41 -5.56
C SER A 221 6.56 -26.41 -4.90
N ASP A 222 6.34 -27.54 -5.57
CA ASP A 222 5.69 -28.71 -4.99
C ASP A 222 6.42 -29.17 -3.72
#